data_8f4b4ad12feb6becb89a15b468001f55
#
_entry.id   8f4b4ad12feb6becb89a15b468001f55
#
_cell.length_a   1.000
_cell.length_b   1.000
_cell.length_c   1.000
_cell.angle_alpha   90.00
_cell.angle_beta   90.00
_cell.angle_gamma   90.00
#
_symmetry.space_group_name_H-M   'P 1'
#
loop_
_entity.id
_entity.type
_entity.pdbx_description
1 polymer ?
#
loop_
_entity_poly.entity_id
_entity_poly.type
_entity_poly.pdbx_seq_one_letter_code
_entity_poly.pdbx_strand_id
1 'polypeptide(L)'
;MKLAYSLLYLSLIFATKSFASGPVTFDEAKIIAKRDVFFDQAGGDQGELYCGCKWQWVGKTGGRVDHRSCGYEVRKQENRAARTEWEHIVPAWTFGHQRQCWQNGGRKNCVVADPVFRAMEADLFNLYPAVGEVNGDRANYNYGMVSGTPSQYGQCDTRIDFGTRTAEPRNEVKGLVARTTFYMFDRYNLNMSRQQQRLLMAWNNQYPATAWERERNERIARVVGYSNPFVTGERAWSLGYKPTGEGVASQAASAPAQQVSTVKQPHQVSGTLIIGNRRSGVYHLPVGCPSYDQVSAKNQVSFDSETEALRAGFRKAGNCR
;
A
#
# COMPACT_ATOMS: atom_id res chain seq x y z
N MET A 1 32.27 -47.34 -47.06
CA MET A 1 31.40 -46.22 -46.92
C MET A 1 30.88 -46.23 -45.49
N LYS A 2 31.36 -45.34 -44.61
CA LYS A 2 30.83 -45.15 -43.22
C LYS A 2 30.04 -43.88 -43.20
N LEU A 3 28.70 -43.96 -42.98
CA LEU A 3 27.83 -42.80 -42.75
C LEU A 3 27.99 -42.36 -41.31
N ALA A 4 28.41 -41.12 -41.14
CA ALA A 4 28.40 -40.44 -39.84
C ALA A 4 27.04 -39.70 -39.66
N TYR A 5 26.27 -40.12 -38.69
CA TYR A 5 25.06 -39.40 -38.27
C TYR A 5 25.46 -38.30 -37.27
N SER A 6 25.36 -37.02 -37.70
CA SER A 6 25.45 -35.86 -36.78
C SER A 6 24.10 -35.63 -36.12
N LEU A 7 24.04 -35.88 -34.81
CA LEU A 7 22.91 -35.49 -33.98
C LEU A 7 23.03 -34.00 -33.63
N LEU A 8 22.16 -33.17 -34.22
CA LEU A 8 21.98 -31.79 -33.80
C LEU A 8 21.16 -31.75 -32.48
N TYR A 9 21.82 -31.43 -31.39
CA TYR A 9 21.13 -31.10 -30.14
C TYR A 9 20.55 -29.68 -30.22
N LEU A 10 19.22 -29.59 -30.37
CA LEU A 10 18.48 -28.34 -30.29
C LEU A 10 18.26 -28.01 -28.82
N SER A 11 19.11 -27.13 -28.25
CA SER A 11 18.97 -26.66 -26.89
C SER A 11 17.80 -25.69 -26.83
N LEU A 12 16.64 -26.10 -26.30
CA LEU A 12 15.54 -25.23 -25.94
C LEU A 12 15.98 -24.36 -24.72
N ILE A 13 16.30 -23.12 -24.98
CA ILE A 13 16.49 -22.13 -23.92
C ILE A 13 15.08 -21.73 -23.40
N PHE A 14 14.66 -22.31 -22.29
CA PHE A 14 13.51 -21.82 -21.54
C PHE A 14 13.89 -20.47 -20.91
N ALA A 15 13.48 -19.37 -21.54
CA ALA A 15 13.52 -18.06 -20.90
C ALA A 15 12.56 -18.08 -19.71
N THR A 16 13.08 -18.28 -18.51
CA THR A 16 12.32 -18.06 -17.29
C THR A 16 11.96 -16.59 -17.23
N LYS A 17 10.69 -16.26 -17.46
CA LYS A 17 10.17 -14.92 -17.18
C LYS A 17 10.35 -14.69 -15.69
N SER A 18 11.37 -13.92 -15.33
CA SER A 18 11.48 -13.35 -13.99
C SER A 18 10.27 -12.42 -13.81
N PHE A 19 9.29 -12.84 -13.04
CA PHE A 19 8.21 -11.95 -12.66
C PHE A 19 8.85 -10.84 -11.83
N ALA A 20 8.76 -9.60 -12.30
CA ALA A 20 9.16 -8.45 -11.53
C ALA A 20 8.31 -8.46 -10.25
N SER A 21 8.95 -8.63 -9.12
CA SER A 21 8.27 -8.51 -7.83
C SER A 21 7.99 -7.02 -7.61
N GLY A 22 6.72 -6.67 -7.40
CA GLY A 22 6.33 -5.31 -7.03
C GLY A 22 7.02 -4.85 -5.74
N PRO A 23 6.85 -3.56 -5.36
CA PRO A 23 7.49 -3.02 -4.16
C PRO A 23 7.06 -3.77 -2.91
N VAL A 24 8.01 -4.01 -2.00
CA VAL A 24 7.79 -4.76 -0.75
C VAL A 24 7.38 -3.83 0.40
N THR A 25 7.76 -2.55 0.32
CA THR A 25 7.47 -1.54 1.35
C THR A 25 6.86 -0.30 0.74
N PHE A 26 6.12 0.47 1.56
CA PHE A 26 5.57 1.76 1.15
C PHE A 26 6.66 2.76 0.73
N ASP A 27 7.82 2.76 1.41
CA ASP A 27 8.92 3.64 1.04
C ASP A 27 9.50 3.30 -0.33
N GLU A 28 9.64 2.03 -0.65
CA GLU A 28 10.03 1.56 -1.98
C GLU A 28 8.97 1.89 -3.03
N ALA A 29 7.70 1.67 -2.72
CA ALA A 29 6.58 1.99 -3.60
C ALA A 29 6.55 3.47 -4.01
N LYS A 30 6.81 4.39 -3.09
CA LYS A 30 6.91 5.83 -3.38
C LYS A 30 8.04 6.16 -4.36
N ILE A 31 9.19 5.50 -4.22
CA ILE A 31 10.34 5.70 -5.13
C ILE A 31 9.99 5.20 -6.53
N ILE A 32 9.45 4.00 -6.62
CA ILE A 32 9.04 3.37 -7.89
C ILE A 32 7.91 4.17 -8.53
N ALA A 33 6.88 4.55 -7.78
CA ALA A 33 5.79 5.37 -8.29
C ALA A 33 6.29 6.69 -8.91
N LYS A 34 7.21 7.40 -8.23
CA LYS A 34 7.82 8.61 -8.80
C LYS A 34 8.63 8.32 -10.05
N ARG A 35 9.51 7.31 -10.02
CA ARG A 35 10.47 7.02 -11.08
C ARG A 35 9.84 6.43 -12.33
N ASP A 36 8.90 5.50 -12.16
CA ASP A 36 8.41 4.64 -13.25
C ASP A 36 6.97 4.95 -13.67
N VAL A 37 6.18 5.60 -12.79
CA VAL A 37 4.75 5.86 -13.05
C VAL A 37 4.48 7.35 -13.30
N PHE A 38 4.96 8.23 -12.44
CA PHE A 38 4.61 9.66 -12.44
C PHE A 38 5.78 10.58 -12.85
N PHE A 39 6.86 10.06 -13.41
CA PHE A 39 8.10 10.82 -13.67
C PHE A 39 7.89 12.08 -14.53
N ASP A 40 6.96 12.05 -15.47
CA ASP A 40 6.61 13.11 -16.41
C ASP A 40 5.31 13.87 -16.05
N GLN A 41 4.62 13.46 -14.98
CA GLN A 41 3.27 13.97 -14.68
C GLN A 41 3.25 15.25 -13.84
N ALA A 42 4.38 15.66 -13.28
CA ALA A 42 4.44 16.81 -12.37
C ALA A 42 3.97 18.14 -13.01
N GLY A 43 4.25 18.35 -14.29
CA GLY A 43 3.77 19.49 -15.08
C GLY A 43 2.60 19.18 -16.00
N GLY A 44 2.08 17.93 -15.97
CA GLY A 44 1.01 17.47 -16.85
C GLY A 44 -0.36 18.09 -16.53
N ASP A 45 -1.29 17.96 -17.47
CA ASP A 45 -2.63 18.57 -17.34
C ASP A 45 -3.56 17.81 -16.40
N GLN A 46 -3.24 16.56 -16.07
CA GLN A 46 -4.03 15.78 -15.12
C GLN A 46 -3.86 16.27 -13.67
N GLY A 47 -2.65 16.75 -13.34
CA GLY A 47 -2.32 17.23 -12.02
C GLY A 47 -2.37 16.14 -10.93
N GLU A 48 -2.28 16.57 -9.68
CA GLU A 48 -2.43 15.69 -8.54
C GLU A 48 -3.91 15.28 -8.32
N LEU A 49 -4.15 14.30 -7.45
CA LEU A 49 -5.44 13.61 -7.35
C LEU A 49 -6.62 14.54 -7.08
N TYR A 50 -6.54 15.34 -6.01
CA TYR A 50 -7.72 16.01 -5.45
C TYR A 50 -8.05 17.32 -6.11
N CYS A 51 -7.06 18.13 -6.45
CA CYS A 51 -7.29 19.46 -6.98
C CYS A 51 -6.82 19.65 -8.42
N GLY A 52 -6.08 18.69 -8.96
CA GLY A 52 -5.50 18.82 -10.30
C GLY A 52 -4.32 19.78 -10.38
N CYS A 53 -3.74 20.16 -9.24
CA CYS A 53 -2.60 21.07 -9.22
C CYS A 53 -1.36 20.41 -9.85
N LYS A 54 -0.58 21.22 -10.59
CA LYS A 54 0.77 20.84 -11.00
C LYS A 54 1.71 20.89 -9.80
N TRP A 55 2.83 20.19 -9.90
CA TRP A 55 3.85 20.22 -8.86
C TRP A 55 5.26 20.13 -9.46
N GLN A 56 6.26 20.33 -8.67
CA GLN A 56 7.65 20.06 -9.00
C GLN A 56 8.20 19.00 -8.06
N TRP A 57 8.87 17.98 -8.59
CA TRP A 57 9.50 16.97 -7.76
C TRP A 57 10.60 17.56 -6.88
N VAL A 58 10.59 17.24 -5.59
CA VAL A 58 11.58 17.67 -4.60
C VAL A 58 12.05 16.45 -3.81
N GLY A 59 13.37 16.36 -3.62
CA GLY A 59 13.96 15.25 -2.88
C GLY A 59 13.66 13.88 -3.48
N LYS A 60 13.67 12.86 -2.63
CA LYS A 60 13.59 11.46 -3.06
C LYS A 60 12.19 11.08 -3.58
N THR A 61 11.13 11.47 -2.88
CA THR A 61 9.74 11.05 -3.19
C THR A 61 8.71 12.15 -3.03
N GLY A 62 9.10 13.37 -2.64
CA GLY A 62 8.19 14.50 -2.41
C GLY A 62 8.04 15.40 -3.63
N GLY A 63 7.10 16.35 -3.52
CA GLY A 63 6.90 17.41 -4.50
C GLY A 63 6.47 18.71 -3.84
N ARG A 64 6.69 19.83 -4.53
CA ARG A 64 6.17 21.15 -4.18
C ARG A 64 4.99 21.45 -5.08
N VAL A 65 3.84 21.73 -4.48
CA VAL A 65 2.60 22.04 -5.21
C VAL A 65 2.67 23.45 -5.80
N ASP A 66 2.21 23.59 -7.03
CA ASP A 66 1.95 24.87 -7.67
C ASP A 66 0.46 25.23 -7.50
N HIS A 67 0.14 25.96 -6.44
CA HIS A 67 -1.23 26.36 -6.11
C HIS A 67 -1.89 27.17 -7.22
N ARG A 68 -1.11 27.99 -7.95
CA ARG A 68 -1.62 28.86 -9.02
C ARG A 68 -2.12 28.06 -10.22
N SER A 69 -1.54 26.89 -10.47
CA SER A 69 -1.89 26.05 -11.62
C SER A 69 -3.32 25.51 -11.57
N CYS A 70 -3.94 25.49 -10.38
CA CYS A 70 -5.28 24.95 -10.14
C CYS A 70 -6.19 25.88 -9.31
N GLY A 71 -5.76 27.09 -9.00
CA GLY A 71 -6.52 28.00 -8.15
C GLY A 71 -6.74 27.53 -6.71
N TYR A 72 -5.81 26.71 -6.22
CA TYR A 72 -5.87 26.19 -4.85
C TYR A 72 -5.63 27.27 -3.82
N GLU A 73 -6.49 27.33 -2.80
CA GLU A 73 -6.33 28.18 -1.62
C GLU A 73 -6.13 27.33 -0.36
N VAL A 74 -5.16 27.72 0.46
CA VAL A 74 -4.84 27.02 1.70
C VAL A 74 -5.98 27.24 2.72
N ARG A 75 -6.54 26.16 3.22
CA ARG A 75 -7.60 26.21 4.22
C ARG A 75 -7.05 26.47 5.64
N LYS A 76 -6.00 25.74 6.05
CA LYS A 76 -5.51 25.78 7.44
C LYS A 76 -4.05 25.32 7.61
N GLN A 77 -3.54 24.42 6.77
CA GLN A 77 -2.28 23.70 6.98
C GLN A 77 -1.24 24.05 5.91
N GLU A 78 -0.70 25.27 5.91
CA GLU A 78 0.24 25.80 4.91
C GLU A 78 1.39 24.82 4.59
N ASN A 79 2.04 24.25 5.62
CA ASN A 79 3.15 23.34 5.43
C ASN A 79 2.76 22.04 4.69
N ARG A 80 1.53 21.58 4.87
CA ARG A 80 1.02 20.42 4.13
C ARG A 80 0.50 20.81 2.75
N ALA A 81 -0.15 21.95 2.64
CA ALA A 81 -0.63 22.50 1.37
C ALA A 81 0.50 22.71 0.37
N ALA A 82 1.67 23.18 0.83
CA ALA A 82 2.82 23.46 -0.02
C ALA A 82 3.50 22.22 -0.62
N ARG A 83 3.17 21.00 -0.16
CA ARG A 83 3.83 19.77 -0.61
C ARG A 83 2.85 18.73 -1.12
N THR A 84 3.32 17.86 -2.02
CA THR A 84 2.60 16.63 -2.32
C THR A 84 2.84 15.59 -1.24
N GLU A 85 1.82 14.80 -0.95
CA GLU A 85 1.90 13.57 -0.18
C GLU A 85 1.40 12.41 -1.05
N TRP A 86 1.87 11.19 -0.77
CA TRP A 86 1.36 10.00 -1.45
C TRP A 86 0.06 9.57 -0.78
N GLU A 87 -1.01 9.75 -1.51
CA GLU A 87 -2.34 9.35 -1.09
C GLU A 87 -2.55 7.86 -1.33
N HIS A 88 -3.11 7.18 -0.31
CA HIS A 88 -3.75 5.90 -0.49
C HIS A 88 -5.23 6.12 -0.84
N ILE A 89 -5.61 5.95 -2.09
CA ILE A 89 -7.01 6.13 -2.55
C ILE A 89 -7.96 5.31 -1.66
N VAL A 90 -7.64 4.04 -1.41
CA VAL A 90 -8.25 3.25 -0.33
C VAL A 90 -7.36 3.41 0.91
N PRO A 91 -7.81 4.08 1.99
CA PRO A 91 -6.96 4.39 3.13
C PRO A 91 -6.36 3.17 3.80
N ALA A 92 -5.15 3.32 4.33
CA ALA A 92 -4.50 2.28 5.12
C ALA A 92 -5.35 1.81 6.31
N TRP A 93 -6.16 2.70 6.90
CA TRP A 93 -7.14 2.35 7.91
C TRP A 93 -8.19 1.38 7.36
N THR A 94 -8.73 1.63 6.16
CA THR A 94 -9.82 0.82 5.57
C THR A 94 -9.43 -0.64 5.38
N PHE A 95 -8.23 -0.91 4.88
CA PHE A 95 -7.77 -2.28 4.72
C PHE A 95 -7.08 -2.83 5.99
N GLY A 96 -6.48 -1.97 6.78
CA GLY A 96 -5.75 -2.37 7.99
C GLY A 96 -6.67 -2.83 9.12
N HIS A 97 -7.74 -2.06 9.43
CA HIS A 97 -8.61 -2.37 10.56
C HIS A 97 -9.39 -3.69 10.38
N GLN A 98 -9.48 -4.23 9.18
CA GLN A 98 -10.03 -5.55 8.88
C GLN A 98 -9.04 -6.71 9.20
N ARG A 99 -7.82 -6.39 9.66
CA ARG A 99 -6.76 -7.37 9.92
C ARG A 99 -6.41 -7.45 11.40
N GLN A 100 -6.08 -8.67 11.87
CA GLN A 100 -5.74 -8.91 13.26
C GLN A 100 -4.56 -8.05 13.75
N CYS A 101 -3.57 -7.82 12.89
CA CYS A 101 -2.40 -6.98 13.22
C CYS A 101 -2.78 -5.56 13.65
N TRP A 102 -3.89 -5.03 13.10
CA TRP A 102 -4.34 -3.68 13.44
C TRP A 102 -4.87 -3.58 14.88
N GLN A 103 -5.55 -4.62 15.34
CA GLN A 103 -6.05 -4.68 16.72
C GLN A 103 -4.91 -4.71 17.74
N ASN A 104 -3.75 -5.21 17.35
CA ASN A 104 -2.59 -5.41 18.22
C ASN A 104 -1.55 -4.27 18.16
N GLY A 105 -1.91 -3.08 17.72
CA GLY A 105 -1.00 -1.92 17.68
C GLY A 105 -1.08 -1.08 16.41
N GLY A 106 -2.16 -1.21 15.64
CA GLY A 106 -2.48 -0.37 14.49
C GLY A 106 -1.49 -0.52 13.33
N ARG A 107 -1.37 0.55 12.53
CA ARG A 107 -0.54 0.58 11.32
C ARG A 107 0.89 0.12 11.57
N LYS A 108 1.52 0.59 12.64
CA LYS A 108 2.92 0.25 12.96
C LYS A 108 3.12 -1.24 13.18
N ASN A 109 2.21 -1.90 13.89
CA ASN A 109 2.27 -3.33 14.09
C ASN A 109 2.01 -4.09 12.78
N CYS A 110 1.03 -3.66 11.97
CA CYS A 110 0.75 -4.31 10.69
C CYS A 110 1.93 -4.27 9.72
N VAL A 111 2.65 -3.15 9.66
CA VAL A 111 3.87 -3.04 8.82
C VAL A 111 4.91 -4.08 9.19
N VAL A 112 5.04 -4.41 10.48
CA VAL A 112 6.02 -5.41 10.96
C VAL A 112 5.48 -6.84 10.79
N ALA A 113 4.24 -7.08 11.25
CA ALA A 113 3.74 -8.43 11.49
C ALA A 113 2.95 -9.03 10.32
N ASP A 114 2.51 -8.23 9.33
CA ASP A 114 1.55 -8.69 8.33
C ASP A 114 2.02 -8.43 6.90
N PRO A 115 2.48 -9.46 6.16
CA PRO A 115 2.95 -9.29 4.80
C PRO A 115 1.84 -8.86 3.82
N VAL A 116 0.58 -9.25 4.06
CA VAL A 116 -0.55 -8.82 3.22
C VAL A 116 -0.84 -7.34 3.43
N PHE A 117 -0.74 -6.85 4.67
CA PHE A 117 -0.86 -5.41 4.95
C PHE A 117 0.24 -4.61 4.24
N ARG A 118 1.50 -5.07 4.30
CA ARG A 118 2.60 -4.42 3.58
C ARG A 118 2.36 -4.37 2.08
N ALA A 119 1.86 -5.47 1.49
CA ALA A 119 1.52 -5.51 0.08
C ALA A 119 0.42 -4.50 -0.29
N MET A 120 -0.63 -4.36 0.53
CA MET A 120 -1.69 -3.36 0.34
C MET A 120 -1.18 -1.93 0.48
N GLU A 121 -0.29 -1.69 1.46
CA GLU A 121 0.29 -0.38 1.71
C GLU A 121 1.27 0.04 0.61
N ALA A 122 1.95 -0.91 -0.01
CA ALA A 122 2.90 -0.71 -1.09
C ALA A 122 2.26 -0.81 -2.49
N ASP A 123 0.96 -1.06 -2.60
CA ASP A 123 0.30 -1.29 -3.90
C ASP A 123 0.27 -0.01 -4.75
N LEU A 124 0.98 -0.03 -5.88
CA LEU A 124 1.12 1.12 -6.78
C LEU A 124 -0.20 1.58 -7.39
N PHE A 125 -1.17 0.67 -7.58
CA PHE A 125 -2.49 1.06 -8.07
C PHE A 125 -3.26 1.91 -7.07
N ASN A 126 -2.96 1.77 -5.78
CA ASN A 126 -3.58 2.53 -4.70
C ASN A 126 -2.90 3.87 -4.39
N LEU A 127 -1.73 4.16 -5.00
CA LEU A 127 -0.93 5.35 -4.70
C LEU A 127 -1.09 6.44 -5.77
N TYR A 128 -1.32 7.68 -5.32
CA TYR A 128 -1.39 8.86 -6.20
C TYR A 128 -0.83 10.09 -5.47
N PRO A 129 -0.10 10.99 -6.15
CA PRO A 129 0.28 12.27 -5.55
C PRO A 129 -0.96 13.11 -5.24
N ALA A 130 -1.00 13.75 -4.09
CA ALA A 130 -2.09 14.64 -3.68
C ALA A 130 -1.56 15.86 -2.92
N VAL A 131 -2.30 16.98 -2.93
CA VAL A 131 -2.02 18.10 -2.01
C VAL A 131 -2.08 17.60 -0.59
N GLY A 132 -0.99 17.78 0.16
CA GLY A 132 -0.86 17.19 1.50
C GLY A 132 -1.90 17.69 2.51
N GLU A 133 -2.39 18.92 2.39
CA GLU A 133 -3.48 19.40 3.23
C GLU A 133 -4.78 18.64 2.95
N VAL A 134 -5.16 18.48 1.68
CA VAL A 134 -6.39 17.78 1.30
C VAL A 134 -6.31 16.31 1.67
N ASN A 135 -5.13 15.68 1.46
CA ASN A 135 -4.87 14.32 1.93
C ASN A 135 -5.07 14.18 3.45
N GLY A 136 -4.57 15.15 4.23
CA GLY A 136 -4.76 15.15 5.67
C GLY A 136 -6.20 15.36 6.11
N ASP A 137 -6.92 16.25 5.45
CA ASP A 137 -8.32 16.54 5.75
C ASP A 137 -9.23 15.36 5.36
N ARG A 138 -8.93 14.70 4.24
CA ARG A 138 -9.63 13.49 3.81
C ARG A 138 -9.42 12.33 4.80
N ALA A 139 -8.24 12.22 5.40
CA ALA A 139 -7.94 11.21 6.42
C ALA A 139 -8.35 9.78 5.97
N ASN A 140 -9.22 9.12 6.74
CA ASN A 140 -9.80 7.82 6.39
C ASN A 140 -11.29 7.90 6.05
N TYR A 141 -11.77 9.07 5.63
CA TYR A 141 -13.17 9.27 5.31
C TYR A 141 -13.58 8.47 4.08
N ASN A 142 -14.82 8.00 4.07
CA ASN A 142 -15.37 7.34 2.91
C ASN A 142 -15.59 8.33 1.76
N TYR A 143 -15.49 7.85 0.53
CA TYR A 143 -15.94 8.63 -0.60
C TYR A 143 -17.46 8.68 -0.63
N GLY A 144 -17.99 9.87 -0.98
CA GLY A 144 -19.42 10.12 -1.03
C GLY A 144 -19.75 11.39 -1.80
N MET A 145 -21.03 11.66 -1.96
CA MET A 145 -21.51 12.97 -2.41
C MET A 145 -21.62 13.89 -1.21
N VAL A 146 -21.13 15.12 -1.34
CA VAL A 146 -21.16 16.15 -0.31
C VAL A 146 -22.06 17.28 -0.80
N SER A 147 -23.14 17.51 -0.09
CA SER A 147 -24.08 18.62 -0.38
C SER A 147 -23.97 19.74 0.63
N GLY A 148 -24.16 20.99 0.17
CA GLY A 148 -24.23 22.16 1.06
C GLY A 148 -22.88 22.62 1.64
N THR A 149 -21.77 21.93 1.37
CA THR A 149 -20.44 22.36 1.80
C THR A 149 -19.87 23.33 0.76
N PRO A 150 -19.52 24.56 1.16
CA PRO A 150 -18.88 25.50 0.24
C PRO A 150 -17.50 25.01 -0.17
N SER A 151 -16.91 25.61 -1.21
CA SER A 151 -15.51 25.36 -1.58
C SER A 151 -14.61 25.68 -0.38
N GLN A 152 -13.71 24.76 -0.07
CA GLN A 152 -12.81 24.85 1.08
C GLN A 152 -11.38 25.18 0.67
N TYR A 153 -11.06 25.00 -0.61
CA TYR A 153 -9.71 25.07 -1.15
C TYR A 153 -9.65 25.92 -2.44
N GLY A 154 -10.34 27.06 -2.45
CA GLY A 154 -10.40 27.95 -3.62
C GLY A 154 -11.17 27.32 -4.77
N GLN A 155 -10.52 27.18 -5.95
CA GLN A 155 -11.10 26.57 -7.15
C GLN A 155 -11.01 25.04 -7.18
N CYS A 156 -10.42 24.41 -6.16
CA CYS A 156 -10.37 22.96 -6.05
C CYS A 156 -11.75 22.38 -5.72
N ASP A 157 -12.32 21.57 -6.60
CA ASP A 157 -13.68 21.01 -6.47
C ASP A 157 -13.80 19.87 -5.47
N THR A 158 -12.70 19.42 -4.87
CA THR A 158 -12.75 18.41 -3.80
C THR A 158 -13.39 19.04 -2.55
N ARG A 159 -14.35 18.32 -1.96
CA ARG A 159 -15.10 18.74 -0.78
C ARG A 159 -14.96 17.72 0.33
N ILE A 160 -14.73 18.20 1.56
CA ILE A 160 -14.62 17.35 2.74
C ILE A 160 -15.71 17.77 3.74
N ASP A 161 -16.64 16.87 3.99
CA ASP A 161 -17.57 17.03 5.10
C ASP A 161 -17.01 16.37 6.35
N PHE A 162 -16.50 17.19 7.26
CA PHE A 162 -15.91 16.74 8.52
C PHE A 162 -16.96 16.18 9.49
N GLY A 163 -18.22 16.62 9.38
CA GLY A 163 -19.32 16.18 10.24
C GLY A 163 -19.75 14.76 9.92
N THR A 164 -19.97 14.48 8.63
CA THR A 164 -20.36 13.16 8.16
C THR A 164 -19.16 12.25 7.82
N ARG A 165 -17.94 12.78 7.90
CA ARG A 165 -16.69 12.10 7.54
C ARG A 165 -16.73 11.57 6.11
N THR A 166 -17.11 12.42 5.18
CA THR A 166 -17.29 12.11 3.78
C THR A 166 -16.39 13.00 2.91
N ALA A 167 -15.76 12.42 1.92
CA ALA A 167 -14.96 13.14 0.93
C ALA A 167 -15.56 12.95 -0.46
N GLU A 168 -15.82 14.05 -1.15
CA GLU A 168 -16.18 14.06 -2.57
C GLU A 168 -14.98 14.57 -3.37
N PRO A 169 -14.32 13.73 -4.16
CA PRO A 169 -13.23 14.17 -5.01
C PRO A 169 -13.78 14.89 -6.24
N ARG A 170 -12.95 15.68 -6.92
CA ARG A 170 -13.30 16.30 -8.20
C ARG A 170 -13.79 15.26 -9.22
N ASN A 171 -14.65 15.70 -10.14
CA ASN A 171 -15.33 14.79 -11.07
C ASN A 171 -14.39 13.96 -11.93
N GLU A 172 -13.28 14.54 -12.39
CA GLU A 172 -12.31 13.92 -13.30
C GLU A 172 -11.66 12.66 -12.73
N VAL A 173 -11.66 12.50 -11.40
CA VAL A 173 -11.04 11.35 -10.74
C VAL A 173 -12.03 10.39 -10.09
N LYS A 174 -13.34 10.68 -10.11
CA LYS A 174 -14.36 9.80 -9.52
C LYS A 174 -14.31 8.37 -10.09
N GLY A 175 -14.17 8.25 -11.41
CA GLY A 175 -14.03 6.94 -12.07
C GLY A 175 -12.75 6.19 -11.66
N LEU A 176 -11.62 6.89 -11.64
CA LEU A 176 -10.33 6.34 -11.17
C LEU A 176 -10.43 5.87 -9.73
N VAL A 177 -11.03 6.68 -8.85
CA VAL A 177 -11.28 6.31 -7.44
C VAL A 177 -12.12 5.04 -7.34
N ALA A 178 -13.17 4.94 -8.16
CA ALA A 178 -14.03 3.76 -8.18
C ALA A 178 -13.27 2.50 -8.61
N ARG A 179 -12.56 2.53 -9.73
CA ARG A 179 -11.81 1.37 -10.27
C ARG A 179 -10.63 0.97 -9.39
N THR A 180 -9.95 1.93 -8.76
CA THR A 180 -8.92 1.65 -7.77
C THR A 180 -9.52 0.97 -6.53
N THR A 181 -10.68 1.46 -6.07
CA THR A 181 -11.37 0.84 -4.92
C THR A 181 -11.82 -0.58 -5.24
N PHE A 182 -12.41 -0.82 -6.40
CA PHE A 182 -12.79 -2.16 -6.84
C PHE A 182 -11.59 -3.10 -6.88
N TYR A 183 -10.47 -2.66 -7.47
CA TYR A 183 -9.23 -3.43 -7.51
C TYR A 183 -8.73 -3.81 -6.11
N MET A 184 -8.63 -2.86 -5.20
CA MET A 184 -8.15 -3.14 -3.84
C MET A 184 -9.07 -4.11 -3.09
N PHE A 185 -10.38 -3.94 -3.25
CA PHE A 185 -11.35 -4.79 -2.58
C PHE A 185 -11.41 -6.19 -3.18
N ASP A 186 -11.30 -6.32 -4.49
CA ASP A 186 -11.22 -7.60 -5.19
C ASP A 186 -9.94 -8.36 -4.83
N ARG A 187 -8.79 -7.72 -5.07
CA ARG A 187 -7.48 -8.34 -4.93
C ARG A 187 -7.18 -8.78 -3.50
N TYR A 188 -7.60 -8.00 -2.52
CA TYR A 188 -7.29 -8.25 -1.11
C TYR A 188 -8.48 -8.76 -0.28
N ASN A 189 -9.55 -9.18 -0.96
CA ASN A 189 -10.75 -9.75 -0.34
C ASN A 189 -11.32 -8.87 0.77
N LEU A 190 -11.47 -7.56 0.50
CA LEU A 190 -12.00 -6.61 1.46
C LEU A 190 -13.53 -6.52 1.39
N ASN A 191 -14.16 -6.17 2.50
CA ASN A 191 -15.61 -6.03 2.59
C ASN A 191 -16.06 -4.60 2.28
N MET A 192 -16.96 -4.43 1.31
CA MET A 192 -17.54 -3.15 0.90
C MET A 192 -19.03 -3.11 1.19
N SER A 193 -19.51 -2.03 1.83
CA SER A 193 -20.93 -1.85 2.07
C SER A 193 -21.72 -1.72 0.75
N ARG A 194 -22.99 -2.16 0.74
CA ARG A 194 -23.85 -2.03 -0.44
C ARG A 194 -24.02 -0.59 -0.91
N GLN A 195 -24.07 0.35 0.02
CA GLN A 195 -24.16 1.79 -0.31
C GLN A 195 -22.92 2.25 -1.07
N GLN A 196 -21.73 1.90 -0.58
CA GLN A 196 -20.46 2.25 -1.22
C GLN A 196 -20.34 1.59 -2.61
N GLN A 197 -20.77 0.32 -2.75
CA GLN A 197 -20.78 -0.35 -4.04
C GLN A 197 -21.64 0.41 -5.06
N ARG A 198 -22.87 0.81 -4.69
CA ARG A 198 -23.77 1.55 -5.59
C ARG A 198 -23.19 2.88 -6.03
N LEU A 199 -22.59 3.63 -5.10
CA LEU A 199 -21.97 4.92 -5.42
C LEU A 199 -20.81 4.73 -6.41
N LEU A 200 -19.88 3.83 -6.10
CA LEU A 200 -18.70 3.62 -6.93
C LEU A 200 -19.05 3.02 -8.29
N MET A 201 -20.06 2.16 -8.38
CA MET A 201 -20.61 1.69 -9.67
C MET A 201 -21.17 2.84 -10.49
N ALA A 202 -21.90 3.78 -9.88
CA ALA A 202 -22.42 4.96 -10.57
C ALA A 202 -21.25 5.84 -11.08
N TRP A 203 -20.24 6.08 -10.26
CA TRP A 203 -19.05 6.83 -10.68
C TRP A 203 -18.26 6.13 -11.77
N ASN A 204 -18.07 4.82 -11.70
CA ASN A 204 -17.41 4.05 -12.74
C ASN A 204 -18.13 4.17 -14.11
N ASN A 205 -19.47 4.13 -14.09
CA ASN A 205 -20.29 4.24 -15.30
C ASN A 205 -20.30 5.66 -15.87
N GLN A 206 -20.34 6.67 -15.00
CA GLN A 206 -20.41 8.07 -15.39
C GLN A 206 -19.05 8.62 -15.86
N TYR A 207 -17.95 8.12 -15.31
CA TYR A 207 -16.59 8.60 -15.56
C TYR A 207 -15.71 7.46 -16.09
N PRO A 208 -15.72 7.20 -17.40
CA PRO A 208 -14.91 6.12 -17.99
C PRO A 208 -13.42 6.35 -17.79
N ALA A 209 -12.62 5.29 -17.94
CA ALA A 209 -11.17 5.38 -17.81
C ALA A 209 -10.58 6.37 -18.81
N THR A 210 -9.83 7.35 -18.33
CA THR A 210 -9.14 8.34 -19.16
C THR A 210 -7.92 7.73 -19.86
N ALA A 211 -7.36 8.43 -20.85
CA ALA A 211 -6.12 8.02 -21.50
C ALA A 211 -4.98 7.89 -20.47
N TRP A 212 -4.88 8.88 -19.56
CA TRP A 212 -3.88 8.82 -18.47
C TRP A 212 -4.09 7.64 -17.53
N GLU A 213 -5.32 7.35 -17.12
CA GLU A 213 -5.58 6.22 -16.24
C GLU A 213 -5.16 4.89 -16.88
N ARG A 214 -5.41 4.71 -18.18
CA ARG A 214 -4.96 3.54 -18.94
C ARG A 214 -3.43 3.47 -19.01
N GLU A 215 -2.78 4.58 -19.34
CA GLU A 215 -1.32 4.66 -19.39
C GLU A 215 -0.69 4.40 -18.02
N ARG A 216 -1.23 5.00 -16.95
CA ARG A 216 -0.81 4.72 -15.58
C ARG A 216 -0.93 3.23 -15.25
N ASN A 217 -2.04 2.60 -15.64
CA ASN A 217 -2.26 1.17 -15.45
C ASN A 217 -1.19 0.34 -16.17
N GLU A 218 -0.83 0.67 -17.40
CA GLU A 218 0.23 0.00 -18.16
C GLU A 218 1.62 0.21 -17.54
N ARG A 219 1.93 1.43 -17.08
CA ARG A 219 3.19 1.74 -16.40
C ARG A 219 3.34 0.88 -15.14
N ILE A 220 2.29 0.79 -14.33
CA ILE A 220 2.28 -0.05 -13.14
C ILE A 220 2.38 -1.53 -13.52
N ALA A 221 1.66 -1.98 -14.54
CA ALA A 221 1.69 -3.37 -15.00
C ALA A 221 3.10 -3.81 -15.43
N ARG A 222 3.89 -2.93 -16.04
CA ARG A 222 5.30 -3.21 -16.35
C ARG A 222 6.15 -3.47 -15.10
N VAL A 223 5.79 -2.84 -13.97
CA VAL A 223 6.51 -3.02 -12.69
C VAL A 223 6.07 -4.28 -11.95
N VAL A 224 4.76 -4.52 -11.87
CA VAL A 224 4.21 -5.57 -11.00
C VAL A 224 3.83 -6.85 -11.75
N GLY A 225 3.80 -6.82 -13.10
CA GLY A 225 3.50 -7.98 -13.94
C GLY A 225 2.02 -8.25 -14.21
N TYR A 226 1.11 -7.38 -13.75
CA TYR A 226 -0.35 -7.49 -13.99
C TYR A 226 -1.01 -6.12 -14.01
N SER A 227 -2.19 -6.04 -14.66
CA SER A 227 -3.00 -4.83 -14.78
C SER A 227 -4.11 -4.78 -13.72
N ASN A 228 -4.67 -3.59 -13.49
CA ASN A 228 -5.95 -3.45 -12.81
C ASN A 228 -7.08 -3.85 -13.78
N PRO A 229 -7.79 -4.99 -13.52
CA PRO A 229 -8.77 -5.53 -14.45
C PRO A 229 -10.04 -4.65 -14.58
N PHE A 230 -10.26 -3.74 -13.64
CA PHE A 230 -11.37 -2.79 -13.72
C PHE A 230 -11.04 -1.56 -14.60
N VAL A 231 -9.75 -1.31 -14.87
CA VAL A 231 -9.30 -0.30 -15.85
C VAL A 231 -9.29 -0.88 -17.27
N THR A 232 -8.86 -2.15 -17.40
CA THR A 232 -8.82 -2.84 -18.72
C THR A 232 -10.20 -3.28 -19.18
N GLY A 233 -11.17 -3.38 -18.29
CA GLY A 233 -12.52 -3.89 -18.59
C GLY A 233 -12.62 -5.43 -18.53
N GLU A 234 -11.56 -6.13 -18.16
CA GLU A 234 -11.61 -7.60 -17.96
C GLU A 234 -12.55 -8.02 -16.84
N ARG A 235 -12.73 -7.14 -15.84
CA ARG A 235 -13.67 -7.34 -14.73
C ARG A 235 -14.59 -6.14 -14.58
N ALA A 236 -15.85 -6.42 -14.21
CA ALA A 236 -16.84 -5.40 -13.88
C ALA A 236 -17.37 -5.67 -12.47
N TRP A 237 -17.46 -4.62 -11.66
CA TRP A 237 -18.07 -4.73 -10.33
C TRP A 237 -19.59 -4.74 -10.43
N SER A 238 -20.24 -5.64 -9.71
CA SER A 238 -21.70 -5.72 -9.57
C SER A 238 -22.09 -5.86 -8.10
N LEU A 239 -23.35 -5.60 -7.78
CA LEU A 239 -23.84 -5.89 -6.41
C LEU A 239 -23.72 -7.38 -6.13
N GLY A 240 -23.04 -7.72 -5.04
CA GLY A 240 -22.77 -9.11 -4.68
C GLY A 240 -21.54 -9.71 -5.36
N TYR A 241 -20.70 -8.88 -6.00
CA TYR A 241 -19.41 -9.30 -6.53
C TYR A 241 -18.63 -10.12 -5.49
N LYS A 242 -18.00 -11.19 -5.96
CA LYS A 242 -17.17 -12.07 -5.13
C LYS A 242 -15.70 -11.74 -5.38
N PRO A 243 -15.00 -11.14 -4.40
CA PRO A 243 -13.58 -10.84 -4.52
C PRO A 243 -12.75 -12.10 -4.81
N THR A 244 -11.73 -11.95 -5.65
CA THR A 244 -10.81 -13.05 -6.00
C THR A 244 -9.81 -13.37 -4.90
N GLY A 245 -9.37 -12.35 -4.15
CA GLY A 245 -8.36 -12.52 -3.10
C GLY A 245 -6.96 -12.88 -3.63
N GLU A 246 -6.68 -12.67 -4.90
CA GLU A 246 -5.39 -13.02 -5.55
C GLU A 246 -4.17 -12.45 -4.82
N GLY A 247 -4.27 -11.22 -4.29
CA GLY A 247 -3.20 -10.57 -3.54
C GLY A 247 -2.95 -11.21 -2.17
N VAL A 248 -3.98 -11.77 -1.55
CA VAL A 248 -3.85 -12.54 -0.30
C VAL A 248 -3.20 -13.88 -0.56
N ALA A 249 -3.65 -14.59 -1.61
CA ALA A 249 -3.12 -15.88 -1.99
C ALA A 249 -1.64 -15.80 -2.42
N SER A 250 -1.25 -14.76 -3.18
CA SER A 250 0.13 -14.56 -3.62
C SER A 250 1.08 -14.31 -2.44
N GLN A 251 0.65 -13.57 -1.42
CA GLN A 251 1.46 -13.35 -0.22
C GLN A 251 1.57 -14.62 0.65
N ALA A 252 0.52 -15.43 0.70
CA ALA A 252 0.57 -16.72 1.38
C ALA A 252 1.52 -17.70 0.68
N ALA A 253 1.55 -17.70 -0.66
CA ALA A 253 2.46 -18.54 -1.45
C ALA A 253 3.93 -18.08 -1.37
N SER A 254 4.17 -16.78 -1.14
CA SER A 254 5.52 -16.19 -1.00
C SER A 254 6.06 -16.30 0.43
N ALA A 255 5.23 -16.64 1.39
CA ALA A 255 5.70 -16.97 2.73
C ALA A 255 6.52 -18.29 2.64
N PRO A 256 7.72 -18.36 3.25
CA PRO A 256 8.45 -19.62 3.29
C PRO A 256 7.52 -20.70 3.84
N ALA A 257 7.39 -21.81 3.10
CA ALA A 257 6.53 -22.90 3.49
C ALA A 257 6.93 -23.34 4.90
N GLN A 258 6.14 -22.96 5.90
CA GLN A 258 6.19 -23.64 7.17
C GLN A 258 5.69 -25.07 6.89
N GLN A 259 6.61 -25.99 6.82
CA GLN A 259 6.28 -27.40 6.81
C GLN A 259 5.37 -27.65 8.01
N VAL A 260 4.09 -27.88 7.71
CA VAL A 260 3.17 -28.43 8.69
C VAL A 260 3.60 -29.88 8.89
N SER A 261 4.61 -30.07 9.69
CA SER A 261 4.93 -31.37 10.28
C SER A 261 3.84 -31.64 11.30
N THR A 262 2.91 -32.51 10.95
CA THR A 262 2.06 -33.19 11.93
C THR A 262 2.96 -34.03 12.83
N VAL A 263 3.43 -33.44 13.91
CA VAL A 263 4.06 -34.19 15.00
C VAL A 263 3.26 -33.94 16.25
N LYS A 264 2.59 -35.01 16.67
CA LYS A 264 2.16 -35.21 18.05
C LYS A 264 3.41 -35.24 18.96
N GLN A 265 3.28 -34.52 20.06
CA GLN A 265 3.98 -34.64 21.35
C GLN A 265 4.95 -33.52 21.73
N PRO A 266 4.94 -33.17 23.01
CA PRO A 266 5.66 -32.03 23.54
C PRO A 266 7.13 -32.40 23.76
N HIS A 267 8.01 -31.88 22.91
CA HIS A 267 9.42 -31.83 23.28
C HIS A 267 9.71 -30.44 23.84
N GLN A 268 10.08 -30.43 25.11
CA GLN A 268 10.84 -29.35 25.73
C GLN A 268 12.08 -29.10 24.88
N VAL A 269 12.08 -28.02 24.10
CA VAL A 269 13.29 -27.46 23.53
C VAL A 269 13.71 -26.34 24.45
N SER A 270 14.74 -26.64 25.26
CA SER A 270 15.51 -25.67 26.02
C SER A 270 16.33 -24.81 25.03
N GLY A 271 15.64 -23.95 24.29
CA GLY A 271 16.24 -22.90 23.46
C GLY A 271 16.16 -21.60 24.24
N THR A 272 17.31 -21.06 24.60
CA THR A 272 17.45 -19.79 25.32
C THR A 272 16.95 -18.66 24.42
N LEU A 273 15.70 -18.23 24.63
CA LEU A 273 15.05 -17.15 23.85
C LEU A 273 15.74 -15.80 24.09
N ILE A 274 15.86 -15.00 23.04
CA ILE A 274 16.27 -13.59 23.15
C ILE A 274 15.07 -12.78 23.59
N ILE A 275 15.22 -11.95 24.62
CA ILE A 275 14.12 -11.15 25.17
C ILE A 275 14.26 -9.68 24.74
N GLY A 276 13.31 -9.19 23.97
CA GLY A 276 13.16 -7.78 23.63
C GLY A 276 12.31 -7.02 24.65
N ASN A 277 12.66 -5.78 24.89
CA ASN A 277 11.87 -4.84 25.69
C ASN A 277 11.17 -3.83 24.75
N ARG A 278 9.85 -3.98 24.59
CA ARG A 278 9.01 -3.12 23.71
C ARG A 278 9.11 -1.64 24.05
N ARG A 279 9.31 -1.30 25.33
CA ARG A 279 9.34 0.10 25.77
C ARG A 279 10.62 0.80 25.35
N SER A 280 11.76 0.11 25.41
CA SER A 280 13.08 0.68 25.14
C SER A 280 13.59 0.36 23.72
N GLY A 281 12.96 -0.59 23.01
CA GLY A 281 13.40 -1.05 21.69
C GLY A 281 14.75 -1.77 21.71
N VAL A 282 15.14 -2.36 22.87
CA VAL A 282 16.37 -3.12 22.99
C VAL A 282 16.08 -4.59 23.23
N TYR A 283 16.99 -5.48 22.78
CA TYR A 283 16.93 -6.90 23.10
C TYR A 283 18.11 -7.31 24.00
N HIS A 284 17.90 -8.35 24.76
CA HIS A 284 18.84 -8.92 25.70
C HIS A 284 19.08 -10.39 25.36
N LEU A 285 20.34 -10.81 25.39
CA LEU A 285 20.72 -12.20 25.23
C LEU A 285 20.61 -12.93 26.58
N PRO A 286 20.28 -14.22 26.59
CA PRO A 286 20.18 -15.01 27.78
C PRO A 286 21.55 -15.19 28.52
N VAL A 287 22.63 -15.02 27.74
CA VAL A 287 24.00 -15.06 28.25
C VAL A 287 24.70 -13.75 27.93
N GLY A 288 25.36 -13.13 28.87
CA GLY A 288 26.15 -11.91 28.69
C GLY A 288 25.35 -10.60 28.79
N CYS A 289 24.05 -10.65 29.08
CA CYS A 289 23.21 -9.47 29.28
C CYS A 289 22.67 -9.40 30.71
N PRO A 290 23.25 -8.59 31.64
CA PRO A 290 22.81 -8.51 33.03
C PRO A 290 21.35 -8.14 33.25
N SER A 291 20.71 -7.50 32.28
CA SER A 291 19.32 -7.08 32.36
C SER A 291 18.33 -8.06 31.69
N TYR A 292 18.76 -9.26 31.34
CA TYR A 292 17.91 -10.25 30.67
C TYR A 292 16.63 -10.55 31.46
N ASP A 293 16.78 -10.89 32.74
CA ASP A 293 15.65 -11.22 33.63
C ASP A 293 14.92 -10.00 34.20
N GLN A 294 15.40 -8.79 33.91
CA GLN A 294 14.83 -7.55 34.43
C GLN A 294 13.76 -6.94 33.51
N VAL A 295 13.56 -7.52 32.34
CA VAL A 295 12.50 -7.03 31.40
C VAL A 295 11.15 -7.44 31.97
N SER A 296 10.34 -6.45 32.33
CA SER A 296 8.98 -6.67 32.83
C SER A 296 8.13 -7.48 31.83
N ALA A 297 7.39 -8.49 32.28
CA ALA A 297 6.58 -9.37 31.46
C ALA A 297 5.64 -8.63 30.48
N LYS A 298 5.05 -7.50 30.90
CA LYS A 298 4.21 -6.65 30.04
C LYS A 298 4.94 -6.01 28.86
N ASN A 299 6.27 -5.92 28.93
CA ASN A 299 7.11 -5.33 27.88
C ASN A 299 7.95 -6.37 27.14
N GLN A 300 7.86 -7.65 27.48
CA GLN A 300 8.64 -8.71 26.84
C GLN A 300 8.13 -9.03 25.43
N VAL A 301 9.07 -9.29 24.54
CA VAL A 301 8.91 -9.93 23.24
C VAL A 301 10.01 -10.98 23.13
N SER A 302 9.67 -12.19 22.75
CA SER A 302 10.64 -13.26 22.54
C SER A 302 11.04 -13.34 21.08
N PHE A 303 12.32 -13.61 20.82
CA PHE A 303 12.87 -13.84 19.49
C PHE A 303 13.71 -15.12 19.51
N ASP A 304 13.67 -15.86 18.41
CA ASP A 304 14.44 -17.08 18.25
C ASP A 304 15.91 -16.81 17.84
N SER A 305 16.21 -15.58 17.38
CA SER A 305 17.56 -15.16 16.98
C SER A 305 17.79 -13.65 17.10
N GLU A 306 19.07 -13.23 17.20
CA GLU A 306 19.46 -11.81 17.11
C GLU A 306 19.05 -11.18 15.77
N THR A 307 19.13 -11.96 14.70
CA THR A 307 18.69 -11.50 13.36
C THR A 307 17.21 -11.16 13.33
N GLU A 308 16.39 -11.94 14.02
CA GLU A 308 14.96 -11.68 14.15
C GLU A 308 14.69 -10.43 14.99
N ALA A 309 15.36 -10.28 16.12
CA ALA A 309 15.26 -9.08 16.94
C ALA A 309 15.67 -7.81 16.18
N LEU A 310 16.76 -7.86 15.41
CA LEU A 310 17.21 -6.76 14.57
C LEU A 310 16.20 -6.43 13.45
N ARG A 311 15.64 -7.44 12.78
CA ARG A 311 14.58 -7.26 11.77
C ARG A 311 13.32 -6.67 12.39
N ALA A 312 13.00 -7.00 13.63
CA ALA A 312 11.91 -6.41 14.39
C ALA A 312 12.19 -4.98 14.86
N GLY A 313 13.34 -4.40 14.51
CA GLY A 313 13.72 -3.03 14.86
C GLY A 313 14.30 -2.86 16.25
N PHE A 314 14.65 -3.97 16.93
CA PHE A 314 15.31 -3.92 18.22
C PHE A 314 16.82 -3.82 18.03
N ARG A 315 17.49 -3.15 18.96
CA ARG A 315 18.95 -3.08 19.03
C ARG A 315 19.47 -3.80 20.27
N LYS A 316 20.68 -4.32 20.20
CA LYS A 316 21.31 -4.98 21.37
C LYS A 316 21.41 -4.00 22.54
N ALA A 317 21.10 -4.46 23.74
CA ALA A 317 21.25 -3.64 24.94
C ALA A 317 22.74 -3.35 25.20
N GLY A 318 23.07 -2.10 25.51
CA GLY A 318 24.47 -1.65 25.62
C GLY A 318 25.27 -2.28 26.77
N ASN A 319 24.59 -2.94 27.71
CA ASN A 319 25.22 -3.66 28.81
C ASN A 319 25.41 -5.16 28.54
N CYS A 320 25.05 -5.65 27.34
CA CYS A 320 25.34 -7.01 26.90
C CYS A 320 26.83 -7.12 26.45
N ARG A 321 27.52 -8.14 26.92
CA ARG A 321 28.91 -8.46 26.57
C ARG A 321 28.99 -9.56 25.52
#